data_13017bbc0f68980f232da27d57d25e29
#
_entry.id   13017bbc0f68980f232da27d57d25e29
#
_cell.length_a   1.000
_cell.length_b   1.000
_cell.length_c   1.000
_cell.angle_alpha   90.00
_cell.angle_beta   90.00
_cell.angle_gamma   90.00
#
_symmetry.space_group_name_H-M   'P 1'
#
loop_
_entity.id
_entity.type
_entity.pdbx_description
1 polymer ?
#
loop_
_entity_poly.entity_id
_entity_poly.type
_entity_poly.pdbx_seq_one_letter_code
_entity_poly.pdbx_strand_id
1 'polypeptide(L)'
;MPYTHPDDNNLKNLHKAMQYSDSQEPELRVNIGEGIDISGTVNIPGNLTIDNFPAIQPVSGTVSVDSLPEPVSIDDNGGSITVDGTIQIAPGSYNSTGNLDNSVDAFGRLRISDMYTLFDSSLRYDDNPFKWDTALSGTGAINHLLNESSMQMSTTGAGSVIRQSKTVFSYQPGKSLLSLTTFAMGTPTAGVTKRAGYYGAENGIFFELDGTNIKIVKRSSITGSVVDTGITQPFWNVDKLDGTGPSGIDLNEDRAQIFWCDIEWLGVGSVRTGFVINGQFITCHIFHHANTETGVYMTTASLPVRYELISTGAASSMKQICSSVISEGGYVNRSRTRSVSTPLTGKALSDVTYTPLVSIKLKNNRLDSVVVPSKFDLFGLQQAAYKYQLILNPILTNPNWSSLNNLSDVDYDISATGLSGGIVIDEGIFVGSNKGGSIAVSQTDVDFSQQLGRTIAGVSDIFCLAAIATTNNDDAVGSLTWQEHS
;
A
#
# COMPACT_ATOMS: atom_id res chain seq x y z
N MET A 1 38.45 -44.01 78.91
CA MET A 1 37.52 -42.92 78.52
C MET A 1 36.89 -43.30 77.21
N PRO A 2 35.59 -43.47 77.08
CA PRO A 2 34.98 -43.75 75.76
C PRO A 2 34.89 -42.46 74.97
N TYR A 3 35.36 -42.55 73.74
CA TYR A 3 35.31 -41.50 72.73
C TYR A 3 33.84 -41.36 72.29
N THR A 4 33.19 -40.26 72.60
CA THR A 4 31.86 -39.93 72.07
C THR A 4 32.10 -39.11 70.77
N HIS A 5 31.73 -39.72 69.68
CA HIS A 5 31.73 -39.07 68.35
C HIS A 5 30.69 -37.94 68.35
N PRO A 6 31.01 -36.73 67.91
CA PRO A 6 30.07 -35.59 67.93
C PRO A 6 28.82 -35.73 67.01
N ASP A 7 28.74 -36.76 66.17
CA ASP A 7 27.74 -36.92 65.14
C ASP A 7 26.51 -37.81 65.55
N ASP A 8 26.49 -38.28 66.76
CA ASP A 8 25.41 -39.21 67.18
C ASP A 8 24.01 -38.54 67.24
N ASN A 9 23.95 -37.23 67.37
CA ASN A 9 22.69 -36.49 67.38
C ASN A 9 22.08 -36.28 65.98
N ASN A 10 22.89 -36.19 64.96
CA ASN A 10 22.44 -36.03 63.58
C ASN A 10 21.86 -37.36 63.05
N LEU A 11 22.51 -38.48 63.34
CA LEU A 11 21.99 -39.81 62.97
C LEU A 11 20.70 -40.17 63.70
N LYS A 12 20.50 -39.76 64.97
CA LYS A 12 19.23 -39.93 65.67
C LYS A 12 18.10 -39.08 65.17
N ASN A 13 18.43 -37.87 64.65
CA ASN A 13 17.42 -37.01 64.03
C ASN A 13 17.06 -37.51 62.64
N LEU A 14 18.00 -38.09 61.91
CA LEU A 14 17.73 -38.72 60.61
C LEU A 14 16.86 -39.99 60.79
N HIS A 15 17.13 -40.78 61.80
CA HIS A 15 16.31 -41.96 62.06
C HIS A 15 14.88 -41.66 62.56
N LYS A 16 14.66 -40.50 63.16
CA LYS A 16 13.32 -40.01 63.57
C LYS A 16 12.54 -39.45 62.37
N ALA A 17 13.18 -39.04 61.28
CA ALA A 17 12.53 -38.56 60.05
C ALA A 17 12.16 -39.70 59.10
N MET A 18 12.65 -40.94 59.34
CA MET A 18 12.28 -42.09 58.52
C MET A 18 10.97 -42.69 59.09
N GLN A 19 9.89 -42.54 58.38
CA GLN A 19 8.64 -43.24 58.59
C GLN A 19 8.48 -44.39 57.61
N TYR A 20 7.98 -45.53 58.04
CA TYR A 20 7.69 -46.64 57.13
C TYR A 20 6.22 -46.56 56.71
N SER A 21 5.94 -46.70 55.43
CA SER A 21 4.58 -46.90 54.95
C SER A 21 4.16 -48.35 55.21
N ASP A 22 2.83 -48.64 55.29
CA ASP A 22 2.26 -49.96 55.45
C ASP A 22 2.61 -50.99 54.36
N SER A 23 3.30 -50.56 53.29
CA SER A 23 3.72 -51.36 52.13
C SER A 23 5.11 -52.00 52.24
N GLN A 24 5.78 -51.91 53.38
CA GLN A 24 7.12 -52.50 53.66
C GLN A 24 8.32 -51.94 52.87
N GLU A 25 8.14 -50.89 52.14
CA GLU A 25 9.29 -50.16 51.53
C GLU A 25 9.57 -48.87 52.34
N PRO A 26 10.83 -48.58 52.69
CA PRO A 26 11.16 -47.39 53.45
C PRO A 26 11.06 -46.12 52.55
N GLU A 27 10.11 -45.24 52.87
CA GLU A 27 10.02 -43.93 52.32
C GLU A 27 10.72 -42.92 53.24
N LEU A 28 11.63 -42.16 52.68
CA LEU A 28 12.24 -41.04 53.39
C LEU A 28 11.28 -39.84 53.30
N ARG A 29 10.60 -39.52 54.38
CA ARG A 29 9.79 -38.30 54.49
C ARG A 29 10.58 -37.27 55.31
N VAL A 30 11.08 -36.26 54.63
CA VAL A 30 11.75 -35.12 55.26
C VAL A 30 10.72 -34.02 55.46
N ASN A 31 10.34 -33.76 56.70
CA ASN A 31 9.50 -32.62 57.05
C ASN A 31 10.41 -31.42 57.36
N ILE A 32 10.48 -30.46 56.47
CA ILE A 32 11.31 -29.27 56.60
C ILE A 32 10.46 -28.17 57.23
N GLY A 33 10.45 -28.11 58.56
CA GLY A 33 9.76 -27.06 59.30
C GLY A 33 10.53 -25.72 59.40
N GLU A 34 11.82 -25.75 59.34
CA GLU A 34 12.73 -24.56 59.30
C GLU A 34 13.96 -24.95 58.50
N GLY A 35 14.38 -24.05 57.59
CA GLY A 35 15.36 -24.24 56.50
C GLY A 35 16.47 -25.26 56.79
N ILE A 36 16.66 -26.21 55.90
CA ILE A 36 17.82 -27.13 55.88
C ILE A 36 18.87 -26.53 54.94
N ASP A 37 20.04 -26.20 55.49
CA ASP A 37 21.19 -25.85 54.68
C ASP A 37 21.88 -27.15 54.22
N ILE A 38 21.77 -27.51 52.95
CA ILE A 38 22.46 -28.66 52.36
C ILE A 38 23.71 -28.15 51.64
N SER A 39 24.85 -28.33 52.27
CA SER A 39 26.15 -28.10 51.62
C SER A 39 26.65 -29.44 51.09
N GLY A 40 26.59 -29.65 49.78
CA GLY A 40 27.07 -30.85 49.10
C GLY A 40 26.11 -31.37 48.03
N THR A 41 26.51 -32.42 47.33
CA THR A 41 25.71 -33.06 46.29
C THR A 41 24.78 -34.09 46.92
N VAL A 42 23.45 -33.90 46.77
CA VAL A 42 22.45 -34.91 47.13
C VAL A 42 22.12 -35.71 45.89
N ASN A 43 22.47 -37.00 45.89
CA ASN A 43 22.10 -37.90 44.80
C ASN A 43 20.85 -38.69 45.20
N ILE A 44 19.72 -38.44 44.58
CA ILE A 44 18.46 -39.12 44.81
C ILE A 44 18.22 -40.08 43.65
N PRO A 45 18.40 -41.41 43.88
CA PRO A 45 18.04 -42.37 42.84
C PRO A 45 16.53 -42.60 42.83
N GLY A 46 15.83 -42.08 41.81
CA GLY A 46 14.37 -42.24 41.65
C GLY A 46 13.66 -40.91 41.47
N ASN A 47 12.34 -40.96 41.33
CA ASN A 47 11.51 -39.76 41.19
C ASN A 47 11.31 -39.10 42.58
N LEU A 48 11.70 -37.83 42.68
CA LEU A 48 11.40 -37.00 43.85
C LEU A 48 10.07 -36.29 43.61
N THR A 49 9.07 -36.62 44.44
CA THR A 49 7.80 -35.85 44.44
C THR A 49 7.84 -34.88 45.64
N ILE A 50 7.66 -33.60 45.34
CA ILE A 50 7.64 -32.54 46.34
C ILE A 50 6.23 -31.94 46.35
N ASP A 51 5.47 -32.22 47.42
CA ASP A 51 4.03 -31.89 47.53
C ASP A 51 3.75 -30.42 47.94
N ASN A 52 4.76 -29.62 48.24
CA ASN A 52 4.55 -28.28 48.80
C ASN A 52 5.63 -27.30 48.42
N PHE A 53 5.77 -27.02 47.12
CA PHE A 53 6.61 -25.95 46.65
C PHE A 53 5.91 -24.59 46.80
N PRO A 54 6.55 -23.55 47.35
CA PRO A 54 6.03 -22.19 47.21
C PRO A 54 5.92 -21.81 45.73
N ALA A 55 4.90 -21.06 45.37
CA ALA A 55 4.60 -20.66 43.98
C ALA A 55 5.74 -19.86 43.28
N ILE A 56 6.69 -19.34 44.07
CA ILE A 56 7.88 -18.64 43.57
C ILE A 56 9.09 -19.10 44.35
N GLN A 57 10.09 -19.69 43.67
CA GLN A 57 11.40 -20.04 44.23
C GLN A 57 12.45 -19.10 43.66
N PRO A 58 13.10 -18.23 44.45
CA PRO A 58 14.26 -17.52 43.99
C PRO A 58 15.44 -18.48 43.83
N VAL A 59 15.85 -18.75 42.59
CA VAL A 59 17.07 -19.51 42.31
C VAL A 59 18.20 -18.52 42.16
N SER A 60 19.14 -18.49 43.11
CA SER A 60 20.40 -17.76 42.99
C SER A 60 21.52 -18.74 42.62
N GLY A 61 22.05 -18.60 41.40
CA GLY A 61 23.11 -19.46 40.90
C GLY A 61 22.90 -19.85 39.43
N THR A 62 23.86 -20.59 38.87
CA THR A 62 23.75 -21.07 37.48
C THR A 62 22.98 -22.38 37.48
N VAL A 63 21.83 -22.39 36.77
CA VAL A 63 21.11 -23.63 36.47
C VAL A 63 21.60 -24.13 35.11
N SER A 64 22.27 -25.29 35.08
CA SER A 64 22.67 -25.96 33.86
C SER A 64 21.68 -27.03 33.49
N VAL A 65 21.06 -26.94 32.33
CA VAL A 65 20.13 -27.93 31.80
C VAL A 65 20.79 -28.60 30.61
N ASP A 66 21.18 -29.84 30.72
CA ASP A 66 21.93 -30.57 29.69
C ASP A 66 21.10 -30.98 28.47
N SER A 67 19.79 -31.13 28.64
CA SER A 67 18.87 -31.34 27.51
C SER A 67 17.43 -31.04 27.94
N LEU A 68 16.70 -30.34 27.06
CA LEU A 68 15.25 -30.16 27.15
C LEU A 68 14.60 -31.02 26.09
N PRO A 69 13.68 -31.93 26.42
CA PRO A 69 13.10 -32.88 25.45
C PRO A 69 12.12 -32.26 24.45
N GLU A 70 11.65 -31.04 24.71
CA GLU A 70 10.71 -30.29 23.89
C GLU A 70 10.94 -28.79 24.06
N PRO A 71 10.40 -27.92 23.16
CA PRO A 71 10.51 -26.50 23.35
C PRO A 71 9.93 -26.07 24.68
N VAL A 72 10.74 -25.46 25.54
CA VAL A 72 10.28 -24.89 26.80
C VAL A 72 9.60 -23.56 26.49
N SER A 73 8.33 -23.47 26.78
CA SER A 73 7.63 -22.18 26.81
C SER A 73 8.10 -21.40 28.03
N ILE A 74 8.82 -20.30 27.79
CA ILE A 74 9.21 -19.38 28.85
C ILE A 74 8.12 -18.31 28.89
N ASP A 75 7.27 -18.38 29.91
CA ASP A 75 6.30 -17.32 30.21
C ASP A 75 7.00 -16.32 31.16
N ASP A 76 7.20 -15.12 30.67
CA ASP A 76 7.83 -14.03 31.44
C ASP A 76 6.84 -13.26 32.31
N ASN A 77 5.57 -13.68 32.35
CA ASN A 77 4.49 -13.03 33.09
C ASN A 77 4.44 -11.50 32.87
N GLY A 78 4.76 -11.06 31.62
CA GLY A 78 4.80 -9.64 31.22
C GLY A 78 6.09 -8.91 31.56
N GLY A 79 7.14 -9.61 31.97
CA GLY A 79 8.49 -9.07 32.18
C GLY A 79 9.37 -9.19 30.93
N SER A 80 10.50 -8.51 30.91
CA SER A 80 11.49 -8.63 29.84
C SER A 80 12.47 -9.76 30.12
N ILE A 81 12.59 -10.72 29.20
CA ILE A 81 13.63 -11.75 29.28
C ILE A 81 14.95 -11.11 28.79
N THR A 82 15.90 -10.92 29.70
CA THR A 82 17.24 -10.47 29.33
C THR A 82 18.12 -11.68 29.04
N VAL A 83 18.65 -11.75 27.82
CA VAL A 83 19.62 -12.76 27.41
C VAL A 83 21.00 -12.12 27.36
N ASP A 84 21.86 -12.42 28.33
CA ASP A 84 23.26 -12.00 28.31
C ASP A 84 24.07 -12.99 27.48
N GLY A 85 24.43 -12.58 26.26
CA GLY A 85 25.22 -13.40 25.36
C GLY A 85 24.81 -13.27 23.89
N THR A 86 25.43 -14.09 23.04
CA THR A 86 25.12 -14.16 21.63
C THR A 86 23.92 -15.07 21.40
N ILE A 87 22.80 -14.50 20.95
CA ILE A 87 21.67 -15.29 20.47
C ILE A 87 22.04 -15.73 19.05
N GLN A 88 22.28 -17.02 18.84
CA GLN A 88 22.35 -17.60 17.51
C GLN A 88 20.93 -17.90 17.04
N ILE A 89 20.48 -17.12 16.07
CA ILE A 89 19.23 -17.41 15.39
C ILE A 89 19.57 -18.38 14.25
N ALA A 90 19.18 -19.63 14.38
CA ALA A 90 19.43 -20.62 13.32
C ALA A 90 18.66 -20.25 12.05
N PRO A 91 19.31 -20.32 10.87
CA PRO A 91 18.63 -20.14 9.58
C PRO A 91 17.41 -21.07 9.47
N GLY A 92 16.25 -20.52 9.12
CA GLY A 92 15.02 -21.29 8.93
C GLY A 92 14.16 -21.50 10.18
N SER A 93 14.53 -20.99 11.36
CA SER A 93 13.73 -21.16 12.61
C SER A 93 12.86 -19.95 12.93
N TYR A 94 12.14 -19.41 11.94
CA TYR A 94 11.16 -18.36 12.16
C TYR A 94 9.75 -18.82 11.98
N ASN A 95 8.95 -18.72 13.04
CA ASN A 95 7.52 -18.67 12.93
C ASN A 95 7.11 -17.32 12.30
N SER A 96 6.26 -17.41 11.32
CA SER A 96 5.34 -16.44 10.69
C SER A 96 5.79 -15.01 10.34
N THR A 97 6.94 -14.52 10.75
CA THR A 97 7.34 -13.12 10.54
C THR A 97 8.56 -12.90 9.64
N GLY A 98 9.08 -13.90 9.01
CA GLY A 98 10.10 -13.75 7.97
C GLY A 98 11.42 -14.45 8.26
N ASN A 99 11.85 -15.19 7.26
CA ASN A 99 13.16 -15.82 7.22
C ASN A 99 14.23 -14.74 6.95
N LEU A 100 15.13 -14.47 7.91
CA LEU A 100 16.23 -13.52 7.74
C LEU A 100 17.19 -13.91 6.60
N ASP A 101 17.26 -15.18 6.23
CA ASP A 101 18.10 -15.64 5.11
C ASP A 101 17.71 -14.97 3.78
N ASN A 102 16.42 -14.66 3.57
CA ASN A 102 15.96 -13.94 2.39
C ASN A 102 16.13 -12.42 2.53
N SER A 103 16.43 -11.92 3.72
CA SER A 103 16.64 -10.49 3.97
C SER A 103 18.09 -10.04 3.72
N VAL A 104 18.97 -10.96 3.33
CA VAL A 104 20.36 -10.67 3.00
C VAL A 104 20.66 -11.03 1.54
N ASP A 105 21.65 -10.35 0.96
CA ASP A 105 22.18 -10.69 -0.36
C ASP A 105 23.24 -11.82 -0.26
N ALA A 106 23.82 -12.21 -1.40
CA ALA A 106 24.84 -13.26 -1.46
C ALA A 106 26.15 -12.92 -0.69
N PHE A 107 26.33 -11.67 -0.29
CA PHE A 107 27.45 -11.21 0.54
C PHE A 107 27.07 -11.07 2.02
N GLY A 108 25.87 -11.48 2.42
CA GLY A 108 25.38 -11.36 3.81
C GLY A 108 24.97 -9.94 4.23
N ARG A 109 24.79 -9.00 3.27
CA ARG A 109 24.32 -7.64 3.55
C ARG A 109 22.79 -7.61 3.56
N LEU A 110 22.22 -6.88 4.51
CA LEU A 110 20.76 -6.68 4.55
C LEU A 110 20.27 -6.06 3.25
N ARG A 111 19.19 -6.63 2.69
CA ARG A 111 18.44 -6.05 1.58
C ARG A 111 17.54 -4.96 2.13
N ILE A 112 18.01 -3.72 2.07
CA ILE A 112 17.24 -2.53 2.46
C ILE A 112 16.57 -1.97 1.20
N SER A 113 15.26 -1.68 1.27
CA SER A 113 14.56 -1.04 0.17
C SER A 113 14.20 0.40 0.52
N ASP A 114 14.41 1.31 -0.45
CA ASP A 114 13.94 2.68 -0.34
C ASP A 114 12.47 2.77 -0.74
N MET A 115 11.67 3.49 0.03
CA MET A 115 10.28 3.77 -0.32
C MET A 115 10.20 4.93 -1.31
N TYR A 116 9.39 4.78 -2.35
CA TYR A 116 9.09 5.83 -3.30
C TYR A 116 7.58 6.05 -3.42
N THR A 117 7.12 7.23 -3.03
CA THR A 117 5.69 7.58 -3.08
C THR A 117 5.29 7.87 -4.52
N LEU A 118 4.42 7.04 -5.08
CA LEU A 118 3.82 7.22 -6.41
C LEU A 118 2.58 8.12 -6.36
N PHE A 119 1.89 8.11 -5.23
CA PHE A 119 0.67 8.87 -5.02
C PHE A 119 0.47 9.18 -3.56
N ASP A 120 0.05 10.39 -3.28
CA ASP A 120 -0.47 10.82 -2.00
C ASP A 120 -1.70 11.70 -2.21
N SER A 121 -2.65 11.64 -1.34
CA SER A 121 -3.80 12.52 -1.35
C SER A 121 -4.32 12.76 0.05
N SER A 122 -4.38 14.03 0.41
CA SER A 122 -5.14 14.55 1.53
C SER A 122 -6.19 15.52 0.99
N LEU A 123 -7.34 15.56 1.61
CA LEU A 123 -8.48 16.38 1.17
C LEU A 123 -8.61 17.63 2.04
N ARG A 124 -7.48 18.29 2.28
CA ARG A 124 -7.38 19.38 3.26
C ARG A 124 -8.11 20.65 2.85
N TYR A 125 -8.00 21.03 1.57
CA TYR A 125 -8.49 22.33 1.10
C TYR A 125 -9.66 22.24 0.14
N ASP A 126 -9.68 21.17 -0.67
CA ASP A 126 -10.67 20.95 -1.70
C ASP A 126 -10.88 19.43 -1.95
N ASP A 127 -11.72 19.10 -2.91
CA ASP A 127 -11.98 17.74 -3.36
C ASP A 127 -10.89 17.17 -4.28
N ASN A 128 -9.84 17.94 -4.54
CA ASN A 128 -8.69 17.60 -5.35
C ASN A 128 -9.05 17.07 -6.77
N PRO A 129 -9.65 17.92 -7.61
CA PRO A 129 -10.13 17.51 -8.94
C PRO A 129 -9.00 17.18 -9.93
N PHE A 130 -7.75 17.52 -9.60
CA PHE A 130 -6.58 17.12 -10.37
C PHE A 130 -6.26 15.63 -10.21
N LYS A 131 -6.40 15.12 -8.97
CA LYS A 131 -6.07 13.73 -8.63
C LYS A 131 -7.28 12.80 -8.71
N TRP A 132 -8.50 13.32 -8.55
CA TRP A 132 -9.71 12.51 -8.41
C TRP A 132 -10.76 12.84 -9.46
N ASP A 133 -11.46 11.79 -9.91
CA ASP A 133 -12.70 11.87 -10.66
C ASP A 133 -13.87 11.28 -9.87
N THR A 134 -15.07 11.77 -10.11
CA THR A 134 -16.28 11.34 -9.39
C THR A 134 -17.41 11.06 -10.37
N ALA A 135 -17.98 9.86 -10.29
CA ALA A 135 -19.19 9.48 -11.01
C ALA A 135 -20.35 9.30 -10.05
N LEU A 136 -21.48 9.89 -10.36
CA LEU A 136 -22.70 9.85 -9.56
C LEU A 136 -23.83 9.21 -10.37
N SER A 137 -24.69 8.43 -9.71
CA SER A 137 -25.94 7.95 -10.29
C SER A 137 -27.08 7.95 -9.27
N GLY A 138 -28.32 8.06 -9.77
CA GLY A 138 -29.52 8.05 -8.93
C GLY A 138 -29.47 9.13 -7.84
N THR A 139 -29.57 8.73 -6.59
CA THR A 139 -29.52 9.64 -5.43
C THR A 139 -28.10 9.85 -4.87
N GLY A 140 -27.08 9.42 -5.60
CA GLY A 140 -25.69 9.59 -5.18
C GLY A 140 -25.29 11.05 -5.07
N ALA A 141 -24.64 11.42 -3.97
CA ALA A 141 -24.15 12.76 -3.71
C ALA A 141 -22.78 12.73 -3.04
N ILE A 142 -21.98 13.77 -3.26
CA ILE A 142 -20.68 13.94 -2.65
C ILE A 142 -20.55 15.34 -2.06
N ASN A 143 -19.91 15.45 -0.91
CA ASN A 143 -19.68 16.72 -0.24
C ASN A 143 -18.27 16.76 0.39
N HIS A 144 -17.53 17.84 0.16
CA HIS A 144 -16.25 18.07 0.81
C HIS A 144 -16.49 18.63 2.21
N LEU A 145 -15.94 17.94 3.22
CA LEU A 145 -16.00 18.34 4.62
C LEU A 145 -14.68 19.00 5.01
N LEU A 146 -14.59 20.30 4.82
CA LEU A 146 -13.37 21.08 5.04
C LEU A 146 -12.82 20.93 6.47
N ASN A 147 -13.70 20.90 7.46
CA ASN A 147 -13.34 20.76 8.88
C ASN A 147 -12.83 19.36 9.26
N GLU A 148 -13.03 18.37 8.40
CA GLU A 148 -12.58 17.00 8.61
C GLU A 148 -11.54 16.56 7.59
N SER A 149 -11.20 17.40 6.60
CA SER A 149 -10.31 17.05 5.48
C SER A 149 -10.74 15.74 4.80
N SER A 150 -12.04 15.61 4.51
CA SER A 150 -12.63 14.37 3.99
C SER A 150 -13.71 14.63 2.95
N MET A 151 -14.00 13.60 2.13
CA MET A 151 -15.15 13.59 1.23
C MET A 151 -16.22 12.69 1.80
N GLN A 152 -17.41 13.23 2.02
CA GLN A 152 -18.58 12.46 2.35
C GLN A 152 -19.28 12.02 1.05
N MET A 153 -19.36 10.72 0.86
CA MET A 153 -20.13 10.07 -0.19
C MET A 153 -21.44 9.60 0.43
N SER A 154 -22.59 9.89 -0.20
CA SER A 154 -23.90 9.57 0.37
C SER A 154 -24.94 9.20 -0.68
N THR A 155 -25.97 8.46 -0.25
CA THR A 155 -27.20 8.16 -1.00
C THR A 155 -28.38 8.37 -0.08
N THR A 156 -29.51 8.83 -0.62
CA THR A 156 -30.79 8.91 0.09
C THR A 156 -31.79 7.85 -0.37
N GLY A 157 -31.42 7.05 -1.36
CA GLY A 157 -32.21 5.99 -1.98
C GLY A 157 -31.34 5.18 -2.94
N ALA A 158 -31.94 4.63 -3.99
CA ALA A 158 -31.17 3.91 -5.01
C ALA A 158 -30.22 4.85 -5.75
N GLY A 159 -28.96 4.48 -5.85
CA GLY A 159 -27.93 5.30 -6.49
C GLY A 159 -26.51 4.85 -6.15
N SER A 160 -25.55 5.53 -6.72
CA SER A 160 -24.14 5.24 -6.44
C SER A 160 -23.27 6.49 -6.47
N VAL A 161 -22.18 6.41 -5.74
CA VAL A 161 -21.06 7.35 -5.77
C VAL A 161 -19.79 6.56 -5.99
N ILE A 162 -19.06 6.88 -7.05
CA ILE A 162 -17.75 6.30 -7.32
C ILE A 162 -16.75 7.44 -7.34
N ARG A 163 -15.69 7.31 -6.56
CA ARG A 163 -14.59 8.23 -6.56
C ARG A 163 -13.30 7.48 -6.81
N GLN A 164 -12.56 7.86 -7.86
CA GLN A 164 -11.39 7.14 -8.33
C GLN A 164 -10.26 8.11 -8.66
N SER A 165 -9.00 7.73 -8.39
CA SER A 165 -7.86 8.47 -8.88
C SER A 165 -7.87 8.49 -10.42
N LYS A 166 -7.57 9.64 -11.01
CA LYS A 166 -7.49 9.79 -12.48
C LYS A 166 -6.33 9.02 -13.07
N THR A 167 -5.26 8.86 -12.30
CA THR A 167 -4.05 8.14 -12.69
C THR A 167 -4.06 6.72 -12.13
N VAL A 168 -3.38 5.83 -12.82
CA VAL A 168 -2.95 4.51 -12.35
C VAL A 168 -1.48 4.59 -11.94
N PHE A 169 -1.02 3.66 -11.10
CA PHE A 169 0.33 3.72 -10.55
C PHE A 169 1.17 2.60 -11.11
N SER A 170 2.31 2.96 -11.71
CA SER A 170 3.20 2.02 -12.39
C SER A 170 3.74 0.97 -11.43
N TYR A 171 3.39 -0.29 -11.67
CA TYR A 171 3.99 -1.43 -11.01
C TYR A 171 5.30 -1.80 -11.70
N GLN A 172 6.38 -1.99 -10.93
CA GLN A 172 7.65 -2.47 -11.47
C GLN A 172 7.92 -3.90 -10.97
N PRO A 173 8.02 -4.90 -11.88
CA PRO A 173 8.29 -6.28 -11.50
C PRO A 173 9.53 -6.42 -10.61
N GLY A 174 9.40 -7.20 -9.53
CA GLY A 174 10.45 -7.40 -8.52
C GLY A 174 10.43 -6.37 -7.38
N LYS A 175 9.43 -5.49 -7.35
CA LYS A 175 9.12 -4.58 -6.24
C LYS A 175 7.71 -4.87 -5.75
N SER A 176 7.39 -4.47 -4.51
CA SER A 176 6.01 -4.48 -4.04
C SER A 176 5.39 -3.09 -4.12
N LEU A 177 4.06 -3.05 -4.23
CA LEU A 177 3.26 -1.85 -4.10
C LEU A 177 2.45 -1.90 -2.82
N LEU A 178 2.70 -0.97 -1.92
CA LEU A 178 1.90 -0.75 -0.72
C LEU A 178 0.87 0.35 -1.00
N SER A 179 -0.40 0.02 -0.95
CA SER A 179 -1.50 0.98 -0.97
C SER A 179 -2.11 1.13 0.41
N LEU A 180 -2.29 2.37 0.84
CA LEU A 180 -2.96 2.73 2.08
C LEU A 180 -4.19 3.57 1.74
N THR A 181 -5.36 3.14 2.21
CA THR A 181 -6.62 3.84 2.03
C THR A 181 -7.28 4.08 3.37
N THR A 182 -7.56 5.33 3.70
CA THR A 182 -8.24 5.71 4.94
C THR A 182 -9.68 6.08 4.66
N PHE A 183 -10.60 5.49 5.40
CA PHE A 183 -12.04 5.67 5.23
C PHE A 183 -12.80 5.48 6.55
N ALA A 184 -14.04 5.91 6.56
CA ALA A 184 -15.04 5.46 7.52
C ALA A 184 -16.25 4.92 6.74
N MET A 185 -16.53 3.62 6.86
CA MET A 185 -17.67 3.00 6.16
C MET A 185 -19.01 3.45 6.73
N GLY A 186 -19.02 3.87 8.00
CA GLY A 186 -20.25 4.20 8.72
C GLY A 186 -21.12 2.96 8.93
N THR A 187 -22.32 3.16 9.45
CA THR A 187 -23.22 2.08 9.87
C THR A 187 -23.50 1.09 8.73
N PRO A 188 -23.33 -0.22 8.98
CA PRO A 188 -23.75 -1.27 8.07
C PRO A 188 -25.23 -1.16 7.74
N THR A 189 -25.58 -1.22 6.46
CA THR A 189 -26.97 -1.00 6.00
C THR A 189 -27.35 -2.04 4.95
N ALA A 190 -28.43 -2.75 5.14
CA ALA A 190 -28.92 -3.74 4.19
C ALA A 190 -29.21 -3.10 2.81
N GLY A 191 -28.79 -3.77 1.73
CA GLY A 191 -28.94 -3.28 0.36
C GLY A 191 -27.95 -2.15 -0.01
N VAL A 192 -26.92 -1.95 0.80
CA VAL A 192 -25.83 -1.00 0.54
C VAL A 192 -24.51 -1.74 0.51
N THR A 193 -23.72 -1.48 -0.54
CA THR A 193 -22.35 -1.97 -0.70
C THR A 193 -21.38 -0.80 -0.69
N LYS A 194 -20.35 -0.86 0.16
CA LYS A 194 -19.30 0.14 0.28
C LYS A 194 -17.95 -0.50 0.07
N ARG A 195 -17.09 0.14 -0.72
CA ARG A 195 -15.78 -0.40 -1.08
C ARG A 195 -14.70 0.66 -0.99
N ALA A 196 -13.50 0.27 -0.58
CA ALA A 196 -12.31 1.11 -0.60
C ALA A 196 -11.06 0.26 -0.80
N GLY A 197 -10.13 0.72 -1.67
CA GLY A 197 -8.91 -0.02 -1.90
C GLY A 197 -8.17 0.38 -3.17
N TYR A 198 -7.31 -0.52 -3.60
CA TYR A 198 -6.47 -0.40 -4.78
C TYR A 198 -7.05 -1.25 -5.91
N TYR A 199 -7.98 -0.67 -6.66
CA TYR A 199 -8.70 -1.40 -7.70
C TYR A 199 -9.31 -0.48 -8.75
N GLY A 200 -9.51 -1.03 -9.94
CA GLY A 200 -10.24 -0.42 -11.04
C GLY A 200 -11.56 -1.12 -11.32
N ALA A 201 -12.08 -0.91 -12.53
CA ALA A 201 -13.30 -1.59 -12.98
C ALA A 201 -13.09 -3.09 -13.17
N GLU A 202 -11.90 -3.53 -13.57
CA GLU A 202 -11.62 -4.88 -14.02
C GLU A 202 -10.75 -5.71 -13.04
N ASN A 203 -9.81 -5.07 -12.35
CA ASN A 203 -8.85 -5.73 -11.47
C ASN A 203 -8.67 -4.98 -10.18
N GLY A 204 -8.21 -5.67 -9.14
CA GLY A 204 -7.74 -5.05 -7.91
C GLY A 204 -8.08 -5.76 -6.63
N ILE A 205 -7.71 -5.11 -5.53
CA ILE A 205 -7.88 -5.61 -4.16
C ILE A 205 -8.53 -4.50 -3.34
N PHE A 206 -9.59 -4.84 -2.62
CA PHE A 206 -10.33 -3.88 -1.82
C PHE A 206 -11.02 -4.50 -0.62
N PHE A 207 -11.30 -3.66 0.35
CA PHE A 207 -12.20 -3.96 1.46
C PHE A 207 -13.64 -3.64 1.04
N GLU A 208 -14.56 -4.53 1.34
CA GLU A 208 -15.98 -4.41 1.04
C GLU A 208 -16.84 -4.59 2.29
N LEU A 209 -17.75 -3.67 2.52
CA LEU A 209 -18.88 -3.82 3.44
C LEU A 209 -20.17 -3.97 2.62
N ASP A 210 -20.72 -5.18 2.59
CA ASP A 210 -21.92 -5.53 1.85
C ASP A 210 -23.06 -5.87 2.82
N GLY A 211 -23.96 -4.92 3.02
CA GLY A 211 -24.92 -4.98 4.11
C GLY A 211 -24.21 -4.98 5.46
N THR A 212 -24.19 -6.12 6.12
CA THR A 212 -23.49 -6.37 7.39
C THR A 212 -22.25 -7.27 7.22
N ASN A 213 -21.98 -7.74 6.00
CA ASN A 213 -20.87 -8.65 5.75
C ASN A 213 -19.63 -7.87 5.35
N ILE A 214 -18.55 -8.07 6.06
CA ILE A 214 -17.25 -7.53 5.70
C ILE A 214 -16.42 -8.58 4.96
N LYS A 215 -15.77 -8.14 3.88
CA LYS A 215 -14.98 -8.99 2.99
C LYS A 215 -13.70 -8.30 2.56
N ILE A 216 -12.68 -9.07 2.28
CA ILE A 216 -11.53 -8.67 1.46
C ILE A 216 -11.73 -9.32 0.11
N VAL A 217 -11.71 -8.52 -0.95
CA VAL A 217 -12.08 -8.95 -2.30
C VAL A 217 -10.90 -8.81 -3.24
N LYS A 218 -10.65 -9.89 -4.00
CA LYS A 218 -9.79 -9.90 -5.19
C LYS A 218 -10.68 -9.85 -6.42
N ARG A 219 -10.56 -8.78 -7.22
CA ARG A 219 -11.22 -8.61 -8.52
C ARG A 219 -10.26 -8.97 -9.63
N SER A 220 -10.73 -9.71 -10.64
CA SER A 220 -9.91 -10.12 -11.77
C SER A 220 -10.74 -10.24 -13.05
N SER A 221 -10.15 -9.84 -14.16
CA SER A 221 -10.74 -9.98 -15.52
C SER A 221 -10.01 -11.00 -16.40
N ILE A 222 -9.18 -11.86 -15.82
CA ILE A 222 -8.38 -12.86 -16.57
C ILE A 222 -9.21 -13.83 -17.44
N THR A 223 -10.47 -14.03 -17.08
CA THR A 223 -11.40 -14.89 -17.82
C THR A 223 -12.09 -14.18 -18.99
N GLY A 224 -11.78 -12.90 -19.23
CA GLY A 224 -12.50 -12.03 -20.17
C GLY A 224 -13.77 -11.40 -19.58
N SER A 225 -14.11 -11.72 -18.34
CA SER A 225 -15.19 -11.11 -17.56
C SER A 225 -14.69 -10.80 -16.16
N VAL A 226 -15.28 -9.77 -15.53
CA VAL A 226 -14.91 -9.38 -14.16
C VAL A 226 -15.47 -10.40 -13.17
N VAL A 227 -14.59 -10.95 -12.35
CA VAL A 227 -14.93 -11.89 -11.27
C VAL A 227 -14.40 -11.33 -9.96
N ASP A 228 -15.29 -11.23 -8.96
CA ASP A 228 -14.95 -10.84 -7.60
C ASP A 228 -14.88 -12.09 -6.71
N THR A 229 -13.69 -12.37 -6.17
CA THR A 229 -13.47 -13.40 -5.15
C THR A 229 -13.40 -12.76 -3.79
N GLY A 230 -14.52 -12.75 -3.07
CA GLY A 230 -14.65 -12.15 -1.75
C GLY A 230 -14.43 -13.16 -0.63
N ILE A 231 -13.51 -12.87 0.29
CA ILE A 231 -13.26 -13.67 1.49
C ILE A 231 -13.89 -12.95 2.67
N THR A 232 -14.94 -13.52 3.26
CA THR A 232 -15.61 -12.96 4.44
C THR A 232 -14.75 -13.08 5.69
N GLN A 233 -14.93 -12.18 6.64
CA GLN A 233 -14.10 -12.06 7.85
C GLN A 233 -13.82 -13.39 8.58
N PRO A 234 -14.79 -14.31 8.81
CA PRO A 234 -14.53 -15.59 9.50
C PRO A 234 -13.53 -16.51 8.77
N PHE A 235 -13.30 -16.25 7.46
CA PHE A 235 -12.38 -17.02 6.61
C PHE A 235 -11.07 -16.29 6.30
N TRP A 236 -10.80 -15.14 6.92
CA TRP A 236 -9.47 -14.54 6.83
C TRP A 236 -8.44 -15.48 7.46
N ASN A 237 -7.31 -15.65 6.76
CA ASN A 237 -6.39 -16.77 7.07
C ASN A 237 -5.23 -16.40 8.01
N VAL A 238 -5.12 -15.12 8.44
CA VAL A 238 -4.07 -14.68 9.38
C VAL A 238 -4.72 -14.13 10.65
N ASP A 239 -5.38 -12.98 10.58
CA ASP A 239 -6.10 -12.40 11.71
C ASP A 239 -7.51 -12.01 11.28
N LYS A 240 -8.49 -12.56 11.95
CA LYS A 240 -9.90 -12.32 11.61
C LYS A 240 -10.40 -10.95 12.05
N LEU A 241 -9.72 -10.32 13.01
CA LEU A 241 -10.17 -9.08 13.65
C LEU A 241 -11.64 -9.19 14.15
N ASP A 242 -12.01 -10.33 14.71
CA ASP A 242 -13.29 -10.62 15.37
C ASP A 242 -13.13 -10.87 16.87
N GLY A 243 -12.02 -10.41 17.45
CA GLY A 243 -11.62 -10.65 18.84
C GLY A 243 -11.03 -12.04 19.09
N THR A 244 -11.08 -12.97 18.13
CA THR A 244 -10.57 -14.35 18.29
C THR A 244 -9.23 -14.58 17.58
N GLY A 245 -8.78 -13.63 16.78
CA GLY A 245 -7.50 -13.70 16.06
C GLY A 245 -6.29 -13.42 16.96
N PRO A 246 -5.07 -13.56 16.40
CA PRO A 246 -3.82 -13.37 17.17
C PRO A 246 -3.68 -11.99 17.81
N SER A 247 -4.24 -10.93 17.22
CA SER A 247 -4.19 -9.58 17.80
C SER A 247 -5.18 -9.37 18.95
N GLY A 248 -6.20 -10.20 19.07
CA GLY A 248 -7.32 -10.02 20.01
C GLY A 248 -8.19 -8.80 19.71
N ILE A 249 -8.03 -8.15 18.55
CA ILE A 249 -8.76 -6.94 18.15
C ILE A 249 -10.08 -7.34 17.48
N ASP A 250 -11.13 -6.60 17.79
CA ASP A 250 -12.42 -6.63 17.10
C ASP A 250 -12.56 -5.38 16.22
N LEU A 251 -12.73 -5.58 14.91
CA LEU A 251 -12.81 -4.51 13.93
C LEU A 251 -14.17 -3.81 14.01
N ASN A 252 -14.14 -2.53 14.33
CA ASN A 252 -15.36 -1.72 14.33
C ASN A 252 -15.47 -0.97 13.01
N GLU A 253 -16.33 -1.44 12.11
CA GLU A 253 -16.55 -0.90 10.77
C GLU A 253 -17.18 0.49 10.75
N ASP A 254 -17.86 0.90 11.82
CA ASP A 254 -18.41 2.26 11.96
C ASP A 254 -17.33 3.33 12.19
N ARG A 255 -16.13 2.92 12.54
CA ARG A 255 -15.02 3.83 12.84
C ARG A 255 -14.13 4.05 11.62
N ALA A 256 -13.30 5.08 11.71
CA ALA A 256 -12.29 5.33 10.70
C ALA A 256 -11.22 4.23 10.73
N GLN A 257 -10.89 3.70 9.56
CA GLN A 257 -9.95 2.61 9.36
C GLN A 257 -8.86 3.01 8.36
N ILE A 258 -7.68 2.45 8.53
CA ILE A 258 -6.61 2.48 7.54
C ILE A 258 -6.48 1.06 7.00
N PHE A 259 -7.02 0.81 5.82
CA PHE A 259 -6.85 -0.45 5.11
C PHE A 259 -5.58 -0.38 4.27
N TRP A 260 -4.77 -1.43 4.32
CA TRP A 260 -3.59 -1.56 3.50
C TRP A 260 -3.63 -2.82 2.65
N CYS A 261 -3.00 -2.71 1.49
CA CYS A 261 -2.83 -3.79 0.54
C CYS A 261 -1.40 -3.71 0.01
N ASP A 262 -0.65 -4.79 0.18
CA ASP A 262 0.71 -4.95 -0.31
C ASP A 262 0.71 -6.01 -1.40
N ILE A 263 1.07 -5.59 -2.61
CA ILE A 263 0.95 -6.39 -3.82
C ILE A 263 2.34 -6.74 -4.35
N GLU A 264 2.67 -8.01 -4.28
CA GLU A 264 3.72 -8.63 -5.07
C GLU A 264 3.08 -9.26 -6.30
N TRP A 265 3.02 -8.54 -7.43
CA TRP A 265 2.29 -9.09 -8.57
C TRP A 265 3.07 -10.18 -9.29
N LEU A 266 4.14 -9.88 -10.04
CA LEU A 266 4.89 -10.83 -10.90
C LEU A 266 3.98 -11.85 -11.61
N GLY A 267 2.69 -11.55 -11.78
CA GLY A 267 1.65 -12.43 -12.32
C GLY A 267 1.04 -13.39 -11.32
N VAL A 268 1.83 -13.98 -10.43
CA VAL A 268 1.44 -15.05 -9.49
C VAL A 268 1.93 -14.82 -8.06
N GLY A 269 2.44 -13.64 -7.75
CA GLY A 269 2.92 -13.30 -6.41
C GLY A 269 1.78 -13.23 -5.39
N SER A 270 2.16 -13.12 -4.12
CA SER A 270 1.19 -13.02 -3.02
C SER A 270 0.66 -11.59 -2.85
N VAL A 271 -0.54 -11.48 -2.30
CA VAL A 271 -1.11 -10.20 -1.86
C VAL A 271 -1.41 -10.28 -0.38
N ARG A 272 -0.82 -9.40 0.41
CA ARG A 272 -1.09 -9.25 1.84
C ARG A 272 -2.06 -8.08 2.05
N THR A 273 -3.03 -8.26 2.91
CA THR A 273 -4.04 -7.24 3.21
C THR A 273 -4.34 -7.18 4.69
N GLY A 274 -4.72 -5.99 5.16
CA GLY A 274 -5.10 -5.84 6.56
C GLY A 274 -5.36 -4.39 6.94
N PHE A 275 -5.21 -4.11 8.22
CA PHE A 275 -5.48 -2.79 8.79
C PHE A 275 -4.29 -2.28 9.59
N VAL A 276 -4.14 -0.96 9.66
CA VAL A 276 -3.21 -0.32 10.59
C VAL A 276 -4.00 0.11 11.82
N ILE A 277 -3.75 -0.53 12.94
CA ILE A 277 -4.42 -0.24 14.21
C ILE A 277 -3.34 0.00 15.28
N ASN A 278 -3.47 1.07 16.04
CA ASN A 278 -2.48 1.47 17.07
C ASN A 278 -1.04 1.58 16.54
N GLY A 279 -0.87 1.99 15.27
CA GLY A 279 0.43 2.11 14.63
C GLY A 279 1.05 0.78 14.17
N GLN A 280 0.35 -0.33 14.26
CA GLN A 280 0.80 -1.65 13.84
C GLN A 280 0.07 -2.11 12.58
N PHE A 281 0.83 -2.68 11.64
CA PHE A 281 0.28 -3.35 10.47
C PHE A 281 -0.21 -4.75 10.88
N ILE A 282 -1.52 -4.94 10.93
CA ILE A 282 -2.14 -6.22 11.23
C ILE A 282 -2.55 -6.87 9.92
N THR A 283 -1.91 -7.98 9.58
CA THR A 283 -2.27 -8.77 8.40
C THR A 283 -3.52 -9.58 8.70
N CYS A 284 -4.56 -9.40 7.88
CA CYS A 284 -5.82 -10.12 8.03
C CYS A 284 -5.90 -11.33 7.10
N HIS A 285 -5.60 -11.11 5.82
CA HIS A 285 -5.68 -12.15 4.81
C HIS A 285 -4.54 -12.05 3.80
N ILE A 286 -4.05 -13.21 3.37
CA ILE A 286 -3.04 -13.34 2.31
C ILE A 286 -3.63 -14.19 1.19
N PHE A 287 -3.66 -13.62 -0.02
CA PHE A 287 -3.93 -14.40 -1.23
C PHE A 287 -2.62 -15.00 -1.74
N HIS A 288 -2.55 -16.32 -1.84
CA HIS A 288 -1.42 -17.05 -2.39
C HIS A 288 -1.77 -17.53 -3.80
N HIS A 289 -0.89 -17.33 -4.77
CA HIS A 289 -1.12 -17.67 -6.17
C HIS A 289 -0.03 -18.57 -6.75
N ALA A 290 1.25 -18.33 -6.40
CA ALA A 290 2.35 -19.17 -6.86
C ALA A 290 2.17 -20.61 -6.41
N ASN A 291 2.44 -21.55 -7.32
CA ASN A 291 2.21 -23.00 -7.15
C ASN A 291 0.73 -23.41 -6.94
N THR A 292 -0.21 -22.47 -7.16
CA THR A 292 -1.66 -22.70 -6.99
C THR A 292 -2.39 -22.41 -8.30
N GLU A 293 -2.08 -21.26 -8.93
CA GLU A 293 -2.72 -20.80 -10.16
C GLU A 293 -1.96 -21.27 -11.40
N THR A 294 -2.68 -21.47 -12.51
CA THR A 294 -2.08 -21.85 -13.80
C THR A 294 -1.68 -20.65 -14.66
N GLY A 295 -1.98 -19.42 -14.22
CA GLY A 295 -1.71 -18.18 -14.93
C GLY A 295 -1.69 -17.00 -13.97
N VAL A 296 -1.77 -15.79 -14.51
CA VAL A 296 -1.80 -14.57 -13.69
C VAL A 296 -3.11 -14.45 -12.91
N TYR A 297 -3.07 -13.88 -11.72
CA TYR A 297 -4.28 -13.69 -10.92
C TYR A 297 -5.03 -12.38 -11.22
N MET A 298 -4.38 -11.42 -11.85
CA MET A 298 -4.94 -10.17 -12.40
C MET A 298 -4.23 -9.84 -13.70
N THR A 299 -4.90 -9.16 -14.62
CA THR A 299 -4.31 -8.78 -15.92
C THR A 299 -3.29 -7.65 -15.79
N THR A 300 -3.38 -6.85 -14.74
CA THR A 300 -2.43 -5.76 -14.42
C THR A 300 -2.39 -5.52 -12.91
N ALA A 301 -1.27 -5.00 -12.42
CA ALA A 301 -1.12 -4.44 -11.08
C ALA A 301 -0.99 -2.90 -11.09
N SER A 302 -0.98 -2.28 -12.28
CA SER A 302 -1.05 -0.82 -12.42
C SER A 302 -2.51 -0.39 -12.33
N LEU A 303 -2.95 0.00 -11.15
CA LEU A 303 -4.36 0.22 -10.81
C LEU A 303 -4.55 1.61 -10.19
N PRO A 304 -5.79 2.14 -10.19
CA PRO A 304 -6.13 3.33 -9.43
C PRO A 304 -6.47 3.00 -7.97
N VAL A 305 -6.52 4.03 -7.13
CA VAL A 305 -7.21 3.99 -5.84
C VAL A 305 -8.67 4.36 -6.06
N ARG A 306 -9.59 3.61 -5.44
CA ARG A 306 -11.03 3.78 -5.66
C ARG A 306 -11.84 3.57 -4.39
N TYR A 307 -12.91 4.37 -4.28
CA TYR A 307 -13.95 4.30 -3.26
C TYR A 307 -15.30 4.20 -3.94
N GLU A 308 -16.18 3.35 -3.43
CA GLU A 308 -17.54 3.18 -3.96
C GLU A 308 -18.57 3.10 -2.83
N LEU A 309 -19.70 3.72 -3.07
CA LEU A 309 -20.93 3.57 -2.32
C LEU A 309 -22.05 3.24 -3.32
N ILE A 310 -22.68 2.09 -3.18
CA ILE A 310 -23.78 1.66 -4.03
C ILE A 310 -24.98 1.30 -3.15
N SER A 311 -26.14 1.87 -3.43
CA SER A 311 -27.37 1.56 -2.70
C SER A 311 -28.48 1.11 -3.67
N THR A 312 -29.18 0.07 -3.30
CA THR A 312 -30.39 -0.41 -4.01
C THR A 312 -31.67 0.27 -3.57
N GLY A 313 -31.63 1.15 -2.53
CA GLY A 313 -32.81 1.86 -2.06
C GLY A 313 -32.69 2.49 -0.67
N ALA A 314 -31.64 2.17 0.08
CA ALA A 314 -31.45 2.69 1.44
C ALA A 314 -30.63 3.99 1.45
N ALA A 315 -30.90 4.86 2.42
CA ALA A 315 -30.02 5.98 2.73
C ALA A 315 -28.77 5.48 3.45
N SER A 316 -27.62 5.94 3.02
CA SER A 316 -26.33 5.59 3.65
C SER A 316 -25.23 6.59 3.32
N SER A 317 -24.13 6.52 4.05
CA SER A 317 -22.96 7.35 3.76
C SER A 317 -21.66 6.61 4.11
N MET A 318 -20.57 7.06 3.50
CA MET A 318 -19.19 6.72 3.88
C MET A 318 -18.30 7.95 3.70
N LYS A 319 -17.10 7.92 4.29
CA LYS A 319 -16.11 8.98 4.12
C LYS A 319 -14.83 8.43 3.51
N GLN A 320 -14.32 9.15 2.52
CA GLN A 320 -12.93 9.04 2.06
C GLN A 320 -12.09 10.06 2.82
N ILE A 321 -10.91 9.67 3.33
CA ILE A 321 -10.05 10.56 4.11
C ILE A 321 -8.72 10.77 3.37
N CYS A 322 -7.77 9.84 3.50
CA CYS A 322 -6.46 9.93 2.87
C CYS A 322 -6.16 8.68 2.05
N SER A 323 -5.25 8.81 1.09
CA SER A 323 -4.77 7.68 0.31
C SER A 323 -3.31 7.86 -0.04
N SER A 324 -2.57 6.76 -0.08
CA SER A 324 -1.19 6.74 -0.55
C SER A 324 -0.91 5.44 -1.31
N VAL A 325 -0.05 5.53 -2.33
CA VAL A 325 0.52 4.37 -3.04
C VAL A 325 2.02 4.52 -3.07
N ILE A 326 2.71 3.51 -2.59
CA ILE A 326 4.16 3.52 -2.36
C ILE A 326 4.76 2.33 -3.08
N SER A 327 5.81 2.55 -3.88
CA SER A 327 6.65 1.49 -4.39
C SER A 327 7.73 1.16 -3.35
N GLU A 328 7.73 -0.07 -2.86
CA GLU A 328 8.76 -0.55 -1.94
C GLU A 328 9.91 -1.16 -2.73
N GLY A 329 11.08 -0.54 -2.63
CA GLY A 329 12.26 -0.84 -3.44
C GLY A 329 12.63 0.27 -4.42
N GLY A 330 12.16 1.51 -4.13
CA GLY A 330 12.40 2.69 -4.95
C GLY A 330 11.66 2.66 -6.28
N TYR A 331 12.00 3.58 -7.16
CA TYR A 331 11.47 3.63 -8.52
C TYR A 331 12.60 3.83 -9.52
N VAL A 332 12.63 3.02 -10.57
CA VAL A 332 13.63 3.14 -11.65
C VAL A 332 12.92 3.60 -12.90
N ASN A 333 13.32 4.76 -13.43
CA ASN A 333 12.80 5.25 -14.69
C ASN A 333 13.34 4.39 -15.85
N ARG A 334 12.50 3.52 -16.41
CA ARG A 334 12.77 2.69 -17.60
C ARG A 334 11.80 3.01 -18.73
N SER A 335 11.30 4.24 -18.78
CA SER A 335 10.35 4.70 -19.75
C SER A 335 10.93 4.76 -21.17
N ARG A 336 10.04 4.74 -22.15
CA ARG A 336 10.36 5.05 -23.54
C ARG A 336 10.03 6.51 -23.80
N THR A 337 11.03 7.28 -24.23
CA THR A 337 10.82 8.68 -24.59
C THR A 337 10.23 8.78 -26.00
N ARG A 338 9.20 9.60 -26.14
CA ARG A 338 8.56 9.96 -27.40
C ARG A 338 8.46 11.46 -27.53
N SER A 339 8.41 11.95 -28.75
CA SER A 339 8.21 13.37 -29.04
C SER A 339 7.46 13.60 -30.33
N VAL A 340 6.81 14.75 -30.42
CA VAL A 340 6.17 15.26 -31.63
C VAL A 340 6.35 16.78 -31.71
N SER A 341 6.48 17.30 -32.90
CA SER A 341 6.59 18.73 -33.14
C SER A 341 5.67 19.19 -34.26
N THR A 342 5.33 20.48 -34.26
CA THR A 342 4.77 21.13 -35.42
C THR A 342 5.78 21.11 -36.58
N PRO A 343 5.33 21.27 -37.84
CA PRO A 343 6.24 21.46 -38.99
C PRO A 343 7.18 22.66 -38.80
N LEU A 344 8.37 22.61 -39.34
CA LEU A 344 9.35 23.71 -39.27
C LEU A 344 8.89 25.00 -39.94
N THR A 345 7.85 24.97 -40.80
CA THR A 345 7.19 26.15 -41.32
C THR A 345 6.49 26.97 -40.26
N GLY A 346 6.33 26.40 -39.07
CA GLY A 346 5.63 27.04 -37.98
C GLY A 346 4.12 26.95 -38.08
N LYS A 347 3.46 27.45 -37.06
CA LYS A 347 2.01 27.64 -36.98
C LYS A 347 1.73 29.09 -36.67
N ALA A 348 0.86 29.72 -37.47
CA ALA A 348 0.49 31.11 -37.29
C ALA A 348 -0.23 31.30 -35.95
N LEU A 349 0.24 32.25 -35.17
CA LEU A 349 -0.29 32.58 -33.85
C LEU A 349 -1.24 33.78 -33.94
N SER A 350 -2.17 33.84 -33.03
CA SER A 350 -2.96 35.04 -32.78
C SER A 350 -2.23 35.97 -31.81
N ASP A 351 -2.57 37.25 -31.86
CA ASP A 351 -2.16 38.27 -30.88
C ASP A 351 -3.20 38.51 -29.78
N VAL A 352 -4.33 37.81 -29.84
CA VAL A 352 -5.46 37.96 -28.90
C VAL A 352 -5.71 36.68 -28.11
N THR A 353 -5.57 35.49 -28.70
CA THR A 353 -5.92 34.20 -28.09
C THR A 353 -4.78 33.19 -28.25
N TYR A 354 -4.63 32.33 -27.29
CA TYR A 354 -3.64 31.24 -27.38
C TYR A 354 -4.00 30.27 -28.49
N THR A 355 -3.00 29.93 -29.29
CA THR A 355 -3.07 28.96 -30.40
C THR A 355 -2.41 27.66 -29.93
N PRO A 356 -3.12 26.50 -29.94
CA PRO A 356 -2.52 25.21 -29.57
C PRO A 356 -1.46 24.84 -30.63
N LEU A 357 -0.25 24.50 -30.16
CA LEU A 357 0.85 24.05 -31.03
C LEU A 357 0.86 22.52 -31.09
N VAL A 358 0.94 21.88 -29.92
CA VAL A 358 0.97 20.44 -29.80
C VAL A 358 0.09 20.04 -28.62
N SER A 359 -0.77 19.07 -28.85
CA SER A 359 -1.59 18.45 -27.78
C SER A 359 -1.40 16.94 -27.77
N ILE A 360 -1.42 16.34 -26.61
CA ILE A 360 -1.33 14.88 -26.41
C ILE A 360 -2.42 14.38 -25.49
N LYS A 361 -2.84 13.13 -25.70
CA LYS A 361 -3.77 12.38 -24.83
C LYS A 361 -3.48 10.89 -24.90
N LEU A 362 -3.97 10.12 -23.93
CA LEU A 362 -3.93 8.65 -23.98
C LEU A 362 -4.81 8.13 -25.13
N LYS A 363 -4.37 7.04 -25.77
CA LYS A 363 -5.21 6.30 -26.72
C LYS A 363 -6.39 5.66 -26.00
N ASN A 364 -7.54 5.60 -26.66
CA ASN A 364 -8.77 5.04 -26.08
C ASN A 364 -8.64 3.57 -25.67
N ASN A 365 -7.76 2.80 -26.27
CA ASN A 365 -7.48 1.42 -25.92
C ASN A 365 -6.27 1.25 -24.98
N ARG A 366 -5.73 2.35 -24.42
CA ARG A 366 -4.56 2.38 -23.55
C ARG A 366 -4.72 3.40 -22.41
N LEU A 367 -5.93 3.49 -21.87
CA LEU A 367 -6.28 4.49 -20.85
C LEU A 367 -5.62 4.24 -19.48
N ASP A 368 -5.09 3.04 -19.25
CA ASP A 368 -4.36 2.66 -18.04
C ASP A 368 -2.84 2.70 -18.24
N SER A 369 -2.36 3.35 -19.30
CA SER A 369 -0.94 3.60 -19.51
C SER A 369 -0.45 4.74 -18.63
N VAL A 370 0.79 4.63 -18.18
CA VAL A 370 1.47 5.67 -17.42
C VAL A 370 2.29 6.54 -18.38
N VAL A 371 1.79 7.74 -18.67
CA VAL A 371 2.42 8.71 -19.58
C VAL A 371 2.68 10.00 -18.84
N VAL A 372 3.94 10.45 -18.84
CA VAL A 372 4.39 11.66 -18.15
C VAL A 372 5.01 12.64 -19.16
N PRO A 373 4.41 13.81 -19.39
CA PRO A 373 5.06 14.89 -20.14
C PRO A 373 6.37 15.29 -19.44
N SER A 374 7.47 15.39 -20.20
CA SER A 374 8.80 15.57 -19.61
C SER A 374 9.56 16.79 -20.13
N LYS A 375 9.25 17.23 -21.34
CA LYS A 375 9.96 18.34 -21.96
C LYS A 375 9.12 18.98 -23.04
N PHE A 376 9.28 20.28 -23.23
CA PHE A 376 8.82 20.99 -24.45
C PHE A 376 9.91 21.92 -24.99
N ASP A 377 9.88 22.16 -26.29
CA ASP A 377 10.71 23.14 -26.96
C ASP A 377 9.82 24.11 -27.71
N LEU A 378 10.24 25.39 -27.79
CA LEU A 378 9.56 26.47 -28.49
C LEU A 378 10.55 27.30 -29.26
N PHE A 379 10.14 27.69 -30.48
CA PHE A 379 10.91 28.54 -31.37
C PHE A 379 9.97 29.49 -32.10
N GLY A 380 10.20 30.79 -31.95
CA GLY A 380 9.50 31.83 -32.72
C GLY A 380 10.26 32.14 -33.98
N LEU A 381 9.59 32.14 -35.15
CA LEU A 381 10.20 32.33 -36.46
C LEU A 381 10.42 33.80 -36.79
N GLN A 382 9.68 34.70 -36.18
CA GLN A 382 9.82 36.14 -36.37
C GLN A 382 10.48 36.81 -35.18
N GLN A 383 10.99 38.04 -35.37
CA GLN A 383 11.57 38.83 -34.30
C GLN A 383 10.44 39.50 -33.49
N ALA A 384 9.85 38.76 -32.60
CA ALA A 384 8.72 39.17 -31.76
C ALA A 384 8.85 38.59 -30.35
N ALA A 385 8.07 39.11 -29.43
CA ALA A 385 7.89 38.49 -28.12
C ALA A 385 6.70 37.53 -28.17
N TYR A 386 6.87 36.41 -27.55
CA TYR A 386 5.88 35.34 -27.50
C TYR A 386 5.62 34.98 -26.01
N LYS A 387 4.42 34.56 -25.75
CA LYS A 387 4.08 33.93 -24.46
C LYS A 387 3.57 32.51 -24.70
N TYR A 388 3.96 31.56 -23.86
CA TYR A 388 3.46 30.18 -23.92
C TYR A 388 2.67 29.83 -22.68
N GLN A 389 1.83 28.83 -22.80
CA GLN A 389 1.19 28.14 -21.71
C GLN A 389 1.21 26.61 -21.91
N LEU A 390 1.45 25.87 -20.84
CA LEU A 390 1.12 24.46 -20.73
C LEU A 390 -0.24 24.36 -20.06
N ILE A 391 -1.19 23.71 -20.71
CA ILE A 391 -2.59 23.68 -20.29
C ILE A 391 -3.06 22.24 -20.18
N LEU A 392 -3.62 21.90 -19.03
CA LEU A 392 -4.29 20.61 -18.80
C LEU A 392 -5.79 20.74 -19.11
N ASN A 393 -6.31 19.79 -19.90
CA ASN A 393 -7.72 19.68 -20.26
C ASN A 393 -8.34 20.92 -20.92
N PRO A 394 -7.68 21.58 -21.91
CA PRO A 394 -8.34 22.58 -22.70
C PRO A 394 -9.40 21.95 -23.63
N ILE A 395 -10.41 22.70 -23.97
CA ILE A 395 -11.32 22.37 -25.06
C ILE A 395 -10.68 22.86 -26.38
N LEU A 396 -10.27 21.92 -27.20
CA LEU A 396 -9.64 22.22 -28.48
C LEU A 396 -10.68 22.50 -29.60
N THR A 397 -10.39 23.43 -30.48
CA THR A 397 -11.22 23.72 -31.65
C THR A 397 -10.65 22.96 -32.85
N ASN A 398 -11.46 22.11 -33.48
CA ASN A 398 -11.10 21.30 -34.66
C ASN A 398 -9.82 20.47 -34.52
N PRO A 399 -9.64 19.71 -33.44
CA PRO A 399 -8.50 18.80 -33.29
C PRO A 399 -8.62 17.63 -34.29
N ASN A 400 -7.49 17.22 -34.87
CA ASN A 400 -7.40 16.01 -35.68
C ASN A 400 -6.34 15.08 -35.13
N TRP A 401 -6.79 14.19 -34.22
CA TRP A 401 -5.94 13.29 -33.48
C TRP A 401 -5.29 12.24 -34.39
N SER A 402 -3.99 12.09 -34.26
CA SER A 402 -3.15 11.16 -35.01
C SER A 402 -2.35 10.31 -34.06
N SER A 403 -2.11 9.05 -34.42
CA SER A 403 -1.26 8.14 -33.63
C SER A 403 0.19 8.25 -34.14
N LEU A 404 1.15 8.39 -33.23
CA LEU A 404 2.57 8.41 -33.59
C LEU A 404 2.98 7.09 -34.27
N ASN A 405 2.63 5.97 -33.67
CA ASN A 405 2.76 4.61 -34.19
C ASN A 405 1.98 3.61 -33.28
N ASN A 406 1.96 2.33 -33.66
CA ASN A 406 1.25 1.29 -32.89
C ASN A 406 1.89 0.96 -31.54
N LEU A 407 3.13 1.39 -31.31
CA LEU A 407 3.88 1.12 -30.08
C LEU A 407 3.80 2.28 -29.07
N SER A 408 3.28 3.45 -29.47
CA SER A 408 3.05 4.58 -28.56
C SER A 408 1.69 4.45 -27.90
N ASP A 409 1.60 4.87 -26.65
CA ASP A 409 0.35 4.89 -25.86
C ASP A 409 -0.44 6.20 -26.03
N VAL A 410 0.09 7.12 -26.86
CA VAL A 410 -0.39 8.48 -27.00
C VAL A 410 -0.90 8.75 -28.42
N ASP A 411 -2.02 9.46 -28.52
CA ASP A 411 -2.44 10.19 -29.70
C ASP A 411 -2.07 11.67 -29.52
N TYR A 412 -1.68 12.32 -30.62
CA TYR A 412 -1.29 13.71 -30.66
C TYR A 412 -2.11 14.51 -31.65
N ASP A 413 -2.20 15.82 -31.44
CA ASP A 413 -2.76 16.79 -32.38
C ASP A 413 -1.84 18.00 -32.52
N ILE A 414 -1.61 18.43 -33.78
CA ILE A 414 -0.90 19.64 -34.15
C ILE A 414 -1.75 20.54 -35.04
N SER A 415 -3.00 20.19 -35.24
CA SER A 415 -3.91 20.81 -36.22
C SER A 415 -4.94 21.75 -35.59
N ALA A 416 -5.25 21.59 -34.33
CA ALA A 416 -6.28 22.36 -33.62
C ALA A 416 -6.06 23.87 -33.82
N THR A 417 -7.13 24.59 -34.17
CA THR A 417 -7.07 26.01 -34.59
C THR A 417 -7.26 26.99 -33.44
N GLY A 418 -7.70 26.52 -32.27
CA GLY A 418 -7.93 27.34 -31.09
C GLY A 418 -8.16 26.46 -29.85
N LEU A 419 -8.23 27.09 -28.72
CA LEU A 419 -8.54 26.44 -27.43
C LEU A 419 -9.34 27.37 -26.52
N SER A 420 -10.04 26.78 -25.55
CA SER A 420 -10.70 27.50 -24.47
C SER A 420 -10.71 26.66 -23.19
N GLY A 421 -10.81 27.32 -22.05
CA GLY A 421 -10.81 26.64 -20.76
C GLY A 421 -9.53 25.87 -20.46
N GLY A 422 -9.63 24.86 -19.63
CA GLY A 422 -8.48 24.11 -19.12
C GLY A 422 -7.80 24.82 -17.95
N ILE A 423 -6.76 24.19 -17.45
CA ILE A 423 -6.01 24.64 -16.27
C ILE A 423 -4.58 24.92 -16.72
N VAL A 424 -4.13 26.15 -16.55
CA VAL A 424 -2.74 26.54 -16.85
C VAL A 424 -1.83 25.96 -15.77
N ILE A 425 -0.88 25.11 -16.19
CA ILE A 425 0.08 24.47 -15.31
C ILE A 425 1.37 25.28 -15.24
N ASP A 426 1.81 25.80 -16.39
CA ASP A 426 3.02 26.59 -16.52
C ASP A 426 2.84 27.65 -17.61
N GLU A 427 3.49 28.79 -17.43
CA GLU A 427 3.53 29.85 -18.44
C GLU A 427 4.86 30.59 -18.42
N GLY A 428 5.23 31.12 -19.58
CA GLY A 428 6.44 31.90 -19.69
C GLY A 428 6.51 32.73 -21.00
N ILE A 429 7.57 33.51 -21.10
CA ILE A 429 7.82 34.43 -22.24
C ILE A 429 9.10 34.00 -22.89
N PHE A 430 9.10 34.06 -24.26
CA PHE A 430 10.30 33.87 -25.06
C PHE A 430 10.33 34.86 -26.20
N VAL A 431 11.51 35.08 -26.75
CA VAL A 431 11.73 36.00 -27.88
C VAL A 431 12.15 35.19 -29.08
N GLY A 432 11.44 35.36 -30.17
CA GLY A 432 11.82 34.79 -31.46
C GLY A 432 12.93 35.60 -32.15
N SER A 433 13.67 34.97 -33.00
CA SER A 433 14.75 35.60 -33.75
C SER A 433 14.85 34.98 -35.14
N ASN A 434 14.95 35.84 -36.16
CA ASN A 434 15.23 35.43 -37.56
C ASN A 434 16.58 34.72 -37.73
N LYS A 435 17.41 34.65 -36.66
CA LYS A 435 18.75 34.04 -36.66
C LYS A 435 18.93 32.87 -35.70
N GLY A 436 17.82 32.38 -35.15
CA GLY A 436 17.84 31.24 -34.25
C GLY A 436 18.04 31.64 -32.77
N GLY A 437 16.99 31.52 -32.01
CA GLY A 437 16.99 31.54 -30.56
C GLY A 437 15.87 30.60 -30.12
N SER A 438 16.20 29.54 -29.45
CA SER A 438 15.21 28.62 -28.89
C SER A 438 15.21 28.69 -27.37
N ILE A 439 14.04 28.57 -26.77
CA ILE A 439 13.95 28.20 -25.40
C ILE A 439 13.59 26.70 -25.34
N ALA A 440 14.51 25.93 -24.84
CA ALA A 440 14.20 24.56 -24.41
C ALA A 440 14.00 24.57 -22.91
N VAL A 441 12.80 24.23 -22.45
CA VAL A 441 12.56 23.96 -21.01
C VAL A 441 12.57 22.45 -20.83
N SER A 442 13.60 21.97 -20.15
CA SER A 442 13.76 20.55 -19.83
C SER A 442 13.39 20.35 -18.36
N GLN A 443 12.36 19.58 -18.11
CA GLN A 443 12.12 19.00 -16.79
C GLN A 443 12.92 17.70 -16.73
N THR A 444 13.95 17.64 -15.90
CA THR A 444 14.89 16.50 -15.83
C THR A 444 14.43 15.39 -14.91
N ASP A 445 13.54 15.68 -13.96
CA ASP A 445 13.00 14.71 -13.03
C ASP A 445 11.62 14.22 -13.48
N VAL A 446 11.39 12.92 -13.35
CA VAL A 446 10.09 12.32 -13.59
C VAL A 446 9.16 12.75 -12.48
N ASP A 447 8.30 13.71 -12.75
CA ASP A 447 7.27 14.15 -11.81
C ASP A 447 5.93 13.51 -12.22
N PHE A 448 5.54 12.47 -11.48
CA PHE A 448 4.25 11.80 -11.66
C PHE A 448 3.05 12.73 -11.41
N SER A 449 3.26 13.91 -10.84
CA SER A 449 2.18 14.88 -10.64
C SER A 449 1.57 15.37 -11.96
N GLN A 450 2.33 15.28 -13.05
CA GLN A 450 1.90 15.66 -14.39
C GLN A 450 1.49 14.46 -15.28
N GLN A 451 1.36 13.27 -14.69
CA GLN A 451 0.91 12.08 -15.42
C GLN A 451 -0.46 12.32 -16.04
N LEU A 452 -0.62 11.92 -17.30
CA LEU A 452 -1.92 11.91 -17.97
C LEU A 452 -2.86 10.92 -17.26
N GLY A 453 -3.99 11.41 -16.84
CA GLY A 453 -5.03 10.61 -16.22
C GLY A 453 -6.21 10.37 -17.16
N ARG A 454 -7.25 9.75 -16.60
CA ARG A 454 -8.55 9.57 -17.25
C ARG A 454 -9.70 9.70 -16.26
N THR A 455 -10.85 10.05 -16.77
CA THR A 455 -12.10 9.98 -16.01
C THR A 455 -12.56 8.53 -15.83
N ILE A 456 -13.48 8.30 -14.90
CA ILE A 456 -14.16 7.00 -14.71
C ILE A 456 -14.91 6.61 -16.00
N ALA A 457 -15.40 7.59 -16.75
CA ALA A 457 -16.08 7.38 -18.04
C ALA A 457 -15.12 7.05 -19.21
N GLY A 458 -13.79 6.99 -18.97
CA GLY A 458 -12.81 6.64 -19.99
C GLY A 458 -12.42 7.80 -20.91
N VAL A 459 -12.55 9.05 -20.45
CA VAL A 459 -12.06 10.22 -21.17
C VAL A 459 -10.67 10.56 -20.68
N SER A 460 -9.67 10.53 -21.58
CA SER A 460 -8.28 10.88 -21.25
C SER A 460 -8.13 12.37 -20.98
N ASP A 461 -7.24 12.72 -20.07
CA ASP A 461 -6.71 14.08 -19.96
C ASP A 461 -6.00 14.48 -21.26
N ILE A 462 -6.05 15.78 -21.57
CA ILE A 462 -5.35 16.42 -22.69
C ILE A 462 -4.29 17.34 -22.11
N PHE A 463 -3.05 17.18 -22.54
CA PHE A 463 -1.95 18.08 -22.22
C PHE A 463 -1.58 18.87 -23.47
N CYS A 464 -1.62 20.20 -23.39
CA CYS A 464 -1.49 21.09 -24.54
C CYS A 464 -0.40 22.12 -24.28
N LEU A 465 0.52 22.25 -25.25
CA LEU A 465 1.42 23.39 -25.40
C LEU A 465 0.75 24.40 -26.34
N ALA A 466 0.54 25.63 -25.88
CA ALA A 466 -0.05 26.70 -26.64
C ALA A 466 0.81 27.97 -26.57
N ALA A 467 0.70 28.83 -27.59
CA ALA A 467 1.42 30.08 -27.60
C ALA A 467 0.57 31.23 -28.20
N ILE A 468 0.98 32.44 -27.86
CA ILE A 468 0.44 33.69 -28.38
C ILE A 468 1.64 34.60 -28.78
N ALA A 469 1.51 35.41 -29.82
CA ALA A 469 2.53 36.34 -30.25
C ALA A 469 2.09 37.79 -30.02
N THR A 470 3.02 38.71 -30.00
CA THR A 470 2.71 40.16 -29.92
C THR A 470 2.14 40.72 -31.18
N THR A 471 2.31 40.03 -32.32
CA THR A 471 1.83 40.42 -33.64
C THR A 471 1.04 39.25 -34.24
N ASN A 472 -0.12 39.53 -34.82
CA ASN A 472 -0.97 38.52 -35.45
C ASN A 472 -0.24 37.90 -36.67
N ASN A 473 -0.37 36.58 -36.82
CA ASN A 473 0.29 35.76 -37.85
C ASN A 473 1.81 35.62 -37.70
N ASP A 474 2.41 35.95 -36.58
CA ASP A 474 3.75 35.48 -36.27
C ASP A 474 3.74 33.96 -36.05
N ASP A 475 4.71 33.27 -36.63
CA ASP A 475 4.76 31.82 -36.59
C ASP A 475 5.63 31.29 -35.44
N ALA A 476 5.21 30.19 -34.85
CA ALA A 476 6.04 29.46 -33.89
C ALA A 476 6.05 27.95 -34.20
N VAL A 477 7.17 27.34 -33.87
CA VAL A 477 7.35 25.89 -33.83
C VAL A 477 7.36 25.44 -32.38
N GLY A 478 6.59 24.41 -32.06
CA GLY A 478 6.55 23.80 -30.75
C GLY A 478 6.75 22.30 -30.81
N SER A 479 7.35 21.73 -29.77
CA SER A 479 7.42 20.28 -29.57
C SER A 479 7.06 19.90 -28.17
N LEU A 480 6.46 18.69 -27.98
CA LEU A 480 6.27 18.02 -26.71
C LEU A 480 7.01 16.70 -26.72
N THR A 481 7.66 16.42 -25.60
CA THR A 481 8.32 15.15 -25.30
C THR A 481 7.69 14.55 -24.07
N TRP A 482 7.44 13.24 -24.08
CA TRP A 482 6.87 12.52 -22.96
C TRP A 482 7.55 11.18 -22.76
N GLN A 483 7.31 10.60 -21.61
CA GLN A 483 7.80 9.28 -21.20
C GLN A 483 6.63 8.31 -21.07
N GLU A 484 6.75 7.13 -21.67
CA GLU A 484 5.80 6.04 -21.59
C GLU A 484 6.41 4.94 -20.71
N HIS A 485 5.80 4.67 -19.56
CA HIS A 485 6.20 3.64 -18.60
C HIS A 485 5.35 2.40 -18.85
N SER A 486 5.93 1.37 -19.42
CA SER A 486 5.27 0.11 -19.78
C SER A 486 5.81 -1.06 -18.97
#